data_b4a6b0315c7162ad98099261ffebb2be
#
_entry.id   b4a6b0315c7162ad98099261ffebb2be
#
_cell.length_a   1.000
_cell.length_b   1.000
_cell.length_c   1.000
_cell.angle_alpha   90.00
_cell.angle_beta   90.00
_cell.angle_gamma   90.00
#
_symmetry.space_group_name_H-M   'P 1'
#
loop_
_entity.id
_entity.type
_entity.pdbx_description
1 polymer ?
#
loop_
_entity_poly.entity_id
_entity_poly.type
_entity_poly.pdbx_seq_one_letter_code
_entity_poly.pdbx_strand_id
1 'polypeptide(L)'
;MTHPVFRFATVQGQEVDWLLPRNCSVTPMQVMGMYLSLCAVSLAIATGFWLQGAKLVLAFAGAELVAVGAALLVYARHATDGETIRLAGQQLVVELENGGRLQRSEFRREWVRVEPGAADNSLIELSAHGKSVRVGRYVRPELRPLLAREIRLALRSG
;
A
#
# COMPACT_ATOMS: atom_id res chain seq x y z
N MET A 1 -12.93 -30.97 8.53
CA MET A 1 -13.29 -29.59 8.91
C MET A 1 -13.08 -28.71 7.70
N THR A 2 -14.18 -28.26 7.09
CA THR A 2 -14.12 -27.38 5.92
C THR A 2 -13.67 -25.99 6.36
N HIS A 3 -12.44 -25.63 6.06
CA HIS A 3 -11.99 -24.24 6.23
C HIS A 3 -12.88 -23.34 5.38
N PRO A 4 -13.42 -22.25 5.93
CA PRO A 4 -14.14 -21.28 5.13
C PRO A 4 -13.23 -20.78 4.00
N VAL A 5 -13.73 -20.80 2.76
CA VAL A 5 -12.98 -20.31 1.62
C VAL A 5 -12.96 -18.80 1.70
N PHE A 6 -11.86 -18.24 2.16
CA PHE A 6 -11.62 -16.81 2.16
C PHE A 6 -11.17 -16.35 0.78
N ARG A 7 -11.68 -15.23 0.31
CA ARG A 7 -11.30 -14.64 -0.98
C ARG A 7 -10.08 -13.73 -0.87
N PHE A 8 -9.94 -13.04 0.27
CA PHE A 8 -8.89 -12.04 0.50
C PHE A 8 -7.82 -12.51 1.48
N ALA A 9 -8.04 -13.62 2.17
CA ALA A 9 -7.12 -14.12 3.16
C ALA A 9 -6.34 -15.34 2.67
N THR A 10 -5.09 -15.40 3.10
CA THR A 10 -4.26 -16.61 3.03
C THR A 10 -4.29 -17.29 4.41
N VAL A 11 -4.65 -18.56 4.44
CA VAL A 11 -4.71 -19.35 5.68
C VAL A 11 -3.46 -20.23 5.75
N GLN A 12 -2.68 -20.08 6.81
CA GLN A 12 -1.51 -20.90 7.09
C GLN A 12 -1.66 -21.53 8.49
N GLY A 13 -2.13 -22.76 8.55
CA GLY A 13 -2.42 -23.44 9.82
C GLY A 13 -3.54 -22.73 10.60
N GLN A 14 -3.21 -22.13 11.75
CA GLN A 14 -4.15 -21.35 12.56
C GLN A 14 -4.03 -19.84 12.34
N GLU A 15 -3.17 -19.41 11.44
CA GLU A 15 -3.01 -17.98 11.11
C GLU A 15 -3.80 -17.64 9.86
N VAL A 16 -4.44 -16.48 9.88
CA VAL A 16 -5.20 -15.93 8.76
C VAL A 16 -4.66 -14.55 8.46
N ASP A 17 -4.07 -14.41 7.28
CA ASP A 17 -3.44 -13.19 6.82
C ASP A 17 -4.22 -12.56 5.66
N TRP A 18 -4.64 -11.31 5.82
CA TRP A 18 -5.17 -10.47 4.75
C TRP A 18 -4.08 -9.48 4.35
N LEU A 19 -3.55 -9.67 3.14
CA LEU A 19 -2.61 -8.74 2.55
C LEU A 19 -3.36 -7.90 1.52
N LEU A 20 -3.50 -6.62 1.80
CA LEU A 20 -4.23 -5.65 0.98
C LEU A 20 -3.25 -4.61 0.42
N PRO A 21 -2.44 -4.96 -0.60
CA PRO A 21 -1.47 -4.04 -1.17
C PRO A 21 -2.16 -2.97 -2.00
N ARG A 22 -1.54 -1.81 -2.08
CA ARG A 22 -1.92 -0.81 -3.07
C ARG A 22 -1.70 -1.37 -4.46
N ASN A 23 -2.72 -1.29 -5.30
CA ASN A 23 -2.65 -1.80 -6.67
C ASN A 23 -1.83 -0.84 -7.54
N CYS A 24 -0.51 -1.02 -7.54
CA CYS A 24 0.41 -0.25 -8.38
C CYS A 24 0.71 -1.04 -9.66
N SER A 25 0.45 -0.43 -10.82
CA SER A 25 0.68 -1.05 -12.14
C SER A 25 2.17 -1.18 -12.47
N VAL A 26 3.03 -0.38 -11.83
CA VAL A 26 4.48 -0.32 -12.11
C VAL A 26 5.24 -0.51 -10.81
N THR A 27 6.23 -1.39 -10.83
CA THR A 27 7.09 -1.61 -9.67
C THR A 27 8.11 -0.47 -9.49
N PRO A 28 8.55 -0.15 -8.26
CA PRO A 28 9.58 0.87 -8.02
C PRO A 28 10.87 0.63 -8.81
N MET A 29 11.24 -0.63 -9.02
CA MET A 29 12.43 -1.00 -9.79
C MET A 29 12.27 -0.65 -11.29
N GLN A 30 11.08 -0.86 -11.86
CA GLN A 30 10.80 -0.46 -13.26
C GLN A 30 10.82 1.05 -13.42
N VAL A 31 10.24 1.79 -12.46
CA VAL A 31 10.28 3.26 -12.46
C VAL A 31 11.72 3.76 -12.40
N MET A 32 12.56 3.17 -11.54
CA MET A 32 13.97 3.50 -11.43
C MET A 32 14.72 3.26 -12.76
N GLY A 33 14.50 2.10 -13.40
CA GLY A 33 15.11 1.78 -14.69
C GLY A 33 14.71 2.76 -15.78
N MET A 34 13.44 3.12 -15.87
CA MET A 34 12.94 4.13 -16.81
C MET A 34 13.56 5.51 -16.54
N TYR A 35 13.66 5.91 -15.29
CA TYR A 35 14.27 7.19 -14.92
C TYR A 35 15.76 7.24 -15.29
N LEU A 36 16.52 6.18 -15.01
CA LEU A 36 17.94 6.12 -15.37
C LEU A 36 18.16 6.18 -16.88
N SER A 37 17.32 5.52 -17.67
CA SER A 37 17.39 5.62 -19.13
C SER A 37 17.07 7.04 -19.63
N LEU A 38 16.06 7.70 -19.03
CA LEU A 38 15.74 9.08 -19.32
C LEU A 38 16.91 10.01 -19.01
N CYS A 39 17.55 9.85 -17.85
CA CYS A 39 18.74 10.61 -17.46
C CYS A 39 19.87 10.45 -18.47
N ALA A 40 20.17 9.21 -18.87
CA ALA A 40 21.25 8.92 -19.81
C ALA A 40 21.03 9.61 -21.17
N VAL A 41 19.82 9.48 -21.72
CA VAL A 41 19.48 10.09 -23.02
C VAL A 41 19.45 11.62 -22.93
N SER A 42 18.80 12.19 -21.91
CA SER A 42 18.69 13.65 -21.75
C SER A 42 20.06 14.31 -21.56
N LEU A 43 20.92 13.70 -20.72
CA LEU A 43 22.27 14.24 -20.48
C LEU A 43 23.18 14.07 -21.71
N ALA A 44 23.06 12.99 -22.47
CA ALA A 44 23.81 12.82 -23.73
C ALA A 44 23.45 13.91 -24.73
N ILE A 45 22.16 14.19 -24.93
CA ILE A 45 21.67 15.22 -25.82
C ILE A 45 22.14 16.62 -25.34
N ALA A 46 21.92 16.90 -24.03
CA ALA A 46 22.30 18.19 -23.46
C ALA A 46 23.80 18.45 -23.53
N THR A 47 24.63 17.41 -23.37
CA THR A 47 26.09 17.52 -23.55
C THR A 47 26.44 17.84 -24.98
N GLY A 48 25.80 17.22 -25.99
CA GLY A 48 25.96 17.54 -27.38
C GLY A 48 25.68 19.01 -27.69
N PHE A 49 24.62 19.57 -27.17
CA PHE A 49 24.28 20.99 -27.29
C PHE A 49 25.29 21.89 -26.56
N TRP A 50 25.75 21.47 -25.39
CA TRP A 50 26.76 22.20 -24.62
C TRP A 50 28.07 22.35 -25.40
N LEU A 51 28.51 21.30 -26.09
CA LEU A 51 29.71 21.33 -26.98
C LEU A 51 29.54 22.28 -28.15
N GLN A 52 28.31 22.54 -28.61
CA GLN A 52 27.97 23.50 -29.64
C GLN A 52 27.80 24.94 -29.11
N GLY A 53 28.07 25.17 -27.82
CA GLY A 53 28.00 26.49 -27.19
C GLY A 53 26.66 26.81 -26.50
N ALA A 54 25.66 25.95 -26.60
CA ALA A 54 24.35 26.15 -25.95
C ALA A 54 24.36 25.68 -24.49
N LYS A 55 25.08 26.40 -23.63
CA LYS A 55 25.33 26.01 -22.22
C LYS A 55 24.09 25.93 -21.35
N LEU A 56 23.06 26.74 -21.63
CA LEU A 56 21.81 26.75 -20.87
C LEU A 56 21.00 25.46 -21.00
N VAL A 57 21.17 24.72 -22.10
CA VAL A 57 20.46 23.45 -22.31
C VAL A 57 20.83 22.42 -21.26
N LEU A 58 22.12 22.33 -20.91
CA LEU A 58 22.58 21.40 -19.87
C LEU A 58 22.06 21.78 -18.48
N ALA A 59 22.06 23.08 -18.15
CA ALA A 59 21.53 23.56 -16.86
C ALA A 59 20.02 23.29 -16.74
N PHE A 60 19.26 23.54 -17.83
CA PHE A 60 17.82 23.29 -17.86
C PHE A 60 17.51 21.78 -17.76
N ALA A 61 18.19 20.95 -18.54
CA ALA A 61 18.03 19.50 -18.49
C ALA A 61 18.33 18.94 -17.09
N GLY A 62 19.38 19.46 -16.42
CA GLY A 62 19.69 19.08 -15.03
C GLY A 62 18.57 19.44 -14.05
N ALA A 63 18.03 20.65 -14.14
CA ALA A 63 16.92 21.08 -13.29
C ALA A 63 15.65 20.25 -13.52
N GLU A 64 15.33 19.94 -14.77
CA GLU A 64 14.19 19.09 -15.15
C GLU A 64 14.35 17.67 -14.60
N LEU A 65 15.51 17.05 -14.76
CA LEU A 65 15.79 15.71 -14.24
C LEU A 65 15.69 15.66 -12.71
N VAL A 66 16.17 16.69 -12.01
CA VAL A 66 16.01 16.77 -10.55
C VAL A 66 14.54 16.85 -10.15
N ALA A 67 13.74 17.68 -10.85
CA ALA A 67 12.31 17.79 -10.57
C ALA A 67 11.56 16.47 -10.81
N VAL A 68 11.83 15.81 -11.94
CA VAL A 68 11.26 14.49 -12.24
C VAL A 68 11.71 13.45 -11.23
N GLY A 69 12.98 13.42 -10.86
CA GLY A 69 13.53 12.50 -9.86
C GLY A 69 12.88 12.67 -8.49
N ALA A 70 12.66 13.93 -8.06
CA ALA A 70 11.95 14.22 -6.82
C ALA A 70 10.49 13.73 -6.86
N ALA A 71 9.78 13.93 -7.97
CA ALA A 71 8.42 13.45 -8.14
C ALA A 71 8.35 11.91 -8.11
N LEU A 72 9.29 11.24 -8.78
CA LEU A 72 9.38 9.78 -8.79
C LEU A 72 9.76 9.21 -7.41
N LEU A 73 10.59 9.90 -6.64
CA LEU A 73 10.93 9.51 -5.28
C LEU A 73 9.69 9.55 -4.37
N VAL A 74 8.86 10.59 -4.48
CA VAL A 74 7.58 10.69 -3.77
C VAL A 74 6.66 9.54 -4.19
N TYR A 75 6.56 9.27 -5.50
CA TYR A 75 5.79 8.13 -6.01
C TYR A 75 6.28 6.80 -5.44
N ALA A 76 7.59 6.54 -5.47
CA ALA A 76 8.17 5.29 -5.00
C ALA A 76 7.92 5.06 -3.49
N ARG A 77 7.95 6.13 -2.68
CA ARG A 77 7.62 6.04 -1.24
C ARG A 77 6.20 5.60 -0.97
N HIS A 78 5.26 5.92 -1.86
CA HIS A 78 3.85 5.54 -1.72
C HIS A 78 3.49 4.26 -2.49
N ALA A 79 4.42 3.73 -3.28
CA ALA A 79 4.18 2.50 -4.05
C ALA A 79 4.16 1.24 -3.17
N THR A 80 4.80 1.30 -2.00
CA THR A 80 4.83 0.21 -1.00
C THR A 80 3.68 0.28 -0.01
N ASP A 81 2.83 1.31 -0.09
CA ASP A 81 1.69 1.45 0.80
C ASP A 81 0.78 0.22 0.74
N GLY A 82 0.35 -0.24 1.90
CA GLY A 82 -0.50 -1.40 2.00
C GLY A 82 -1.11 -1.55 3.39
N GLU A 83 -2.05 -2.46 3.49
CA GLU A 83 -2.66 -2.85 4.77
C GLU A 83 -2.45 -4.34 4.95
N THR A 84 -1.95 -4.73 6.11
CA THR A 84 -1.81 -6.14 6.49
C THR A 84 -2.62 -6.37 7.76
N ILE A 85 -3.52 -7.33 7.71
CA ILE A 85 -4.31 -7.77 8.86
C ILE A 85 -3.91 -9.22 9.12
N ARG A 86 -3.38 -9.50 10.29
CA ARG A 86 -2.96 -10.85 10.69
C ARG A 86 -3.71 -11.29 11.93
N LEU A 87 -4.38 -12.41 11.83
CA LEU A 87 -5.01 -13.08 12.96
C LEU A 87 -4.20 -14.31 13.33
N ALA A 88 -3.52 -14.26 14.47
CA ALA A 88 -2.73 -15.36 15.01
C ALA A 88 -3.24 -15.70 16.42
N GLY A 89 -3.88 -16.85 16.57
CA GLY A 89 -4.46 -17.28 17.84
C GLY A 89 -5.43 -16.27 18.43
N GLN A 90 -5.09 -15.66 19.57
CA GLN A 90 -5.91 -14.71 20.31
C GLN A 90 -5.62 -13.23 19.94
N GLN A 91 -4.72 -12.98 19.02
CA GLN A 91 -4.31 -11.62 18.65
C GLN A 91 -4.66 -11.29 17.20
N LEU A 92 -5.24 -10.12 17.00
CA LEU A 92 -5.42 -9.48 15.71
C LEU A 92 -4.42 -8.32 15.61
N VAL A 93 -3.50 -8.42 14.68
CA VAL A 93 -2.50 -7.38 14.39
C VAL A 93 -2.88 -6.69 13.09
N VAL A 94 -3.00 -5.39 13.12
CA VAL A 94 -3.28 -4.55 11.95
C VAL A 94 -2.08 -3.64 11.71
N GLU A 95 -1.48 -3.77 10.56
CA GLU A 95 -0.36 -2.95 10.11
C GLU A 95 -0.81 -2.13 8.90
N LEU A 96 -0.70 -0.81 9.04
CA LEU A 96 -1.01 0.15 7.98
C LEU A 96 0.30 0.82 7.56
N GLU A 97 0.73 0.59 6.35
CA GLU A 97 1.87 1.29 5.75
C GLU A 97 1.37 2.44 4.88
N ASN A 98 1.82 3.66 5.20
CA ASN A 98 1.46 4.86 4.45
C ASN A 98 2.67 5.80 4.36
N GLY A 99 3.19 5.99 3.14
CA GLY A 99 4.34 6.86 2.86
C GLY A 99 5.61 6.47 3.61
N GLY A 100 5.85 5.17 3.82
CA GLY A 100 6.99 4.64 4.58
C GLY A 100 6.84 4.77 6.10
N ARG A 101 5.64 5.09 6.60
CA ARG A 101 5.31 5.04 8.03
C ARG A 101 4.45 3.83 8.30
N LEU A 102 4.94 2.94 9.15
CA LEU A 102 4.22 1.76 9.61
C LEU A 102 3.48 2.11 10.91
N GLN A 103 2.16 2.01 10.86
CA GLN A 103 1.29 2.07 12.04
C GLN A 103 0.84 0.66 12.37
N ARG A 104 1.24 0.16 13.53
CA ARG A 104 0.87 -1.15 14.03
C ARG A 104 -0.11 -1.01 15.18
N SER A 105 -1.21 -1.74 15.10
CA SER A 105 -2.23 -1.79 16.14
C SER A 105 -2.53 -3.25 16.47
N GLU A 106 -2.52 -3.57 17.76
CA GLU A 106 -2.77 -4.92 18.24
C GLU A 106 -4.06 -4.93 19.06
N PHE A 107 -4.90 -5.92 18.78
CA PHE A 107 -6.19 -6.12 19.44
C PHE A 107 -6.30 -7.56 19.91
N ARG A 108 -6.98 -7.76 21.03
CA ARG A 108 -7.42 -9.10 21.44
C ARG A 108 -8.63 -9.51 20.62
N ARG A 109 -8.57 -10.69 20.01
CA ARG A 109 -9.60 -11.28 19.17
C ARG A 109 -11.02 -11.18 19.76
N GLU A 110 -11.17 -11.49 21.05
CA GLU A 110 -12.44 -11.53 21.76
C GLU A 110 -13.14 -10.15 21.86
N TRP A 111 -12.36 -9.07 21.74
CA TRP A 111 -12.84 -7.71 21.97
C TRP A 111 -13.04 -6.91 20.69
N VAL A 112 -12.62 -7.48 19.56
CA VAL A 112 -12.70 -6.79 18.27
C VAL A 112 -14.13 -6.76 17.77
N ARG A 113 -14.61 -5.54 17.55
CA ARG A 113 -15.83 -5.29 16.79
C ARG A 113 -15.46 -4.85 15.39
N VAL A 114 -16.11 -5.46 14.41
CA VAL A 114 -15.95 -5.13 13.00
C VAL A 114 -17.21 -4.44 12.53
N GLU A 115 -17.13 -3.15 12.30
CA GLU A 115 -18.24 -2.35 11.80
C GLU A 115 -17.99 -2.00 10.34
N PRO A 116 -18.93 -2.37 9.43
CA PRO A 116 -18.89 -1.80 8.08
C PRO A 116 -19.22 -0.33 8.23
N GLY A 117 -18.46 0.52 7.57
CA GLY A 117 -18.75 1.94 7.65
C GLY A 117 -20.18 2.29 7.21
N ALA A 118 -20.74 3.33 7.78
CA ALA A 118 -22.15 3.71 7.64
C ALA A 118 -22.56 4.18 6.22
N ALA A 119 -21.61 4.48 5.34
CA ALA A 119 -21.88 4.88 3.96
C ALA A 119 -21.33 3.83 2.99
N ASP A 120 -21.93 3.69 1.81
CA ASP A 120 -21.54 2.72 0.76
C ASP A 120 -20.06 2.78 0.35
N ASN A 121 -19.37 3.86 0.68
CA ASN A 121 -17.96 4.08 0.34
C ASN A 121 -17.03 4.15 1.55
N SER A 122 -17.51 3.83 2.76
CA SER A 122 -16.74 3.96 3.99
C SER A 122 -15.80 2.78 4.23
N LEU A 123 -14.71 3.06 4.95
CA LEU A 123 -13.74 2.06 5.37
C LEU A 123 -14.35 1.16 6.47
N ILE A 124 -13.82 -0.04 6.59
CA ILE A 124 -14.18 -0.97 7.67
C ILE A 124 -13.51 -0.48 8.95
N GLU A 125 -14.28 -0.32 10.02
CA GLU A 125 -13.74 0.05 11.32
C GLU A 125 -13.58 -1.19 12.19
N LEU A 126 -12.35 -1.40 12.68
CA LEU A 126 -11.99 -2.41 13.64
C LEU A 126 -11.79 -1.70 14.99
N SER A 127 -12.63 -1.97 15.98
CA SER A 127 -12.57 -1.29 17.26
C SER A 127 -12.49 -2.28 18.43
N ALA A 128 -11.69 -1.93 19.44
CA ALA A 128 -11.60 -2.63 20.70
C ALA A 128 -11.06 -1.70 21.79
N HIS A 129 -11.64 -1.71 22.98
CA HIS A 129 -11.19 -0.94 24.17
C HIS A 129 -10.94 0.56 23.91
N GLY A 130 -11.79 1.22 23.12
CA GLY A 130 -11.65 2.65 22.82
C GLY A 130 -10.58 2.98 21.78
N LYS A 131 -9.89 1.98 21.22
CA LYS A 131 -9.03 2.13 20.05
C LYS A 131 -9.79 1.70 18.81
N SER A 132 -9.68 2.46 17.73
CA SER A 132 -10.23 2.07 16.43
C SER A 132 -9.20 2.25 15.32
N VAL A 133 -9.24 1.36 14.35
CA VAL A 133 -8.43 1.40 13.13
C VAL A 133 -9.33 1.17 11.93
N ARG A 134 -9.12 1.94 10.87
CA ARG A 134 -9.88 1.83 9.64
C ARG A 134 -9.07 1.11 8.59
N VAL A 135 -9.64 0.05 8.01
CA VAL A 135 -9.03 -0.81 7.00
C VAL A 135 -9.89 -0.89 5.73
N GLY A 136 -9.31 -1.40 4.65
CA GLY A 136 -9.99 -1.54 3.36
C GLY A 136 -9.80 -0.34 2.42
N ARG A 137 -8.80 0.52 2.68
CA ARG A 137 -8.48 1.67 1.81
C ARG A 137 -8.13 1.22 0.39
N TYR A 138 -7.39 0.12 0.26
CA TYR A 138 -6.91 -0.42 -1.02
C TYR A 138 -7.83 -1.49 -1.62
N VAL A 139 -8.98 -1.74 -0.97
CA VAL A 139 -10.02 -2.62 -1.47
C VAL A 139 -11.11 -1.79 -2.13
N ARG A 140 -11.62 -2.26 -3.28
CA ARG A 140 -12.74 -1.62 -3.96
C ARG A 140 -13.95 -1.49 -3.02
N PRO A 141 -14.66 -0.37 -3.04
CA PRO A 141 -15.78 -0.12 -2.13
C PRO A 141 -16.82 -1.26 -2.10
N GLU A 142 -17.14 -1.80 -3.27
CA GLU A 142 -18.13 -2.87 -3.44
C GLU A 142 -17.71 -4.18 -2.74
N LEU A 143 -16.40 -4.37 -2.55
CA LEU A 143 -15.83 -5.58 -1.95
C LEU A 143 -15.56 -5.44 -0.44
N ARG A 144 -15.63 -4.24 0.11
CA ARG A 144 -15.41 -4.00 1.54
C ARG A 144 -16.41 -4.74 2.45
N PRO A 145 -17.70 -4.82 2.13
CA PRO A 145 -18.63 -5.61 2.95
C PRO A 145 -18.28 -7.09 2.99
N LEU A 146 -17.75 -7.62 1.87
CA LEU A 146 -17.30 -9.01 1.79
C LEU A 146 -16.06 -9.22 2.69
N LEU A 147 -15.08 -8.33 2.62
CA LEU A 147 -13.89 -8.35 3.48
C LEU A 147 -14.28 -8.26 4.96
N ALA A 148 -15.19 -7.36 5.32
CA ALA A 148 -15.69 -7.25 6.70
C ALA A 148 -16.36 -8.54 7.19
N ARG A 149 -17.10 -9.22 6.31
CA ARG A 149 -17.70 -10.52 6.62
C ARG A 149 -16.64 -11.60 6.83
N GLU A 150 -15.60 -11.64 6.00
CA GLU A 150 -14.49 -12.59 6.14
C GLU A 150 -13.75 -12.41 7.47
N ILE A 151 -13.43 -11.17 7.83
CA ILE A 151 -12.76 -10.86 9.09
C ILE A 151 -13.64 -11.30 10.28
N ARG A 152 -14.96 -11.02 10.25
CA ARG A 152 -15.88 -11.47 11.30
C ARG A 152 -15.95 -12.99 11.41
N LEU A 153 -15.98 -13.69 10.29
CA LEU A 153 -16.00 -15.15 10.29
C LEU A 153 -14.72 -15.72 10.89
N ALA A 154 -13.56 -15.18 10.50
CA ALA A 154 -12.28 -15.60 11.05
C ALA A 154 -12.19 -15.34 12.57
N LEU A 155 -12.71 -14.21 13.05
CA LEU A 155 -12.76 -13.90 14.48
C LEU A 155 -13.67 -14.87 15.28
N ARG A 156 -14.67 -15.48 14.66
CA ARG A 156 -15.60 -16.42 15.31
C ARG A 156 -15.19 -17.88 15.20
N SER A 157 -14.34 -18.23 14.23
CA SER A 157 -14.03 -19.64 13.88
C SER A 157 -12.87 -20.25 14.67
N GLY A 158 -12.36 -19.60 15.72
CA GLY A 158 -11.31 -20.14 16.56
C GLY A 158 -11.69 -20.35 18.02
#